data_8521b3c95ac13f332e96e995d3831f1e
#
_entry.id   8521b3c95ac13f332e96e995d3831f1e
#
_cell.length_a   1.000
_cell.length_b   1.000
_cell.length_c   1.000
_cell.angle_alpha   90.00
_cell.angle_beta   90.00
_cell.angle_gamma   90.00
#
_symmetry.space_group_name_H-M   'P 1'
#
loop_
_entity.id
_entity.type
_entity.pdbx_description
1 polymer ?
#
loop_
_entity_poly.entity_id
_entity_poly.type
_entity_poly.pdbx_seq_one_letter_code
_entity_poly.pdbx_strand_id
1 'polypeptide(L)'
;MFRRPLGRRGFLAGAAGAAFAMSGTAMAAEGNYEAMLLNCIDPRFPELTLNYMKGRGLAGKYSQFVFAGAAIGAVAPSFTDWQKAFWENLAASMQLHHIKKVIAIDHRDCGAAKIAYGAAAVADPSTETTTHKTALDAFRAQVKIRQPTLEVETGLMSLDGKVELFS
;
A
#
# COMPACT_ATOMS: atom_id res chain seq x y z
N MET A 1 53.35 24.75 48.75
CA MET A 1 52.26 23.84 48.48
C MET A 1 51.83 24.08 47.06
N PHE A 2 52.45 23.38 46.06
CA PHE A 2 52.29 23.57 44.62
C PHE A 2 51.37 22.49 44.08
N ARG A 3 50.19 22.88 43.61
CA ARG A 3 49.32 21.98 42.83
C ARG A 3 49.79 21.94 41.36
N ARG A 4 50.21 20.77 40.89
CA ARG A 4 50.45 20.52 39.46
C ARG A 4 49.15 20.35 38.71
N PRO A 5 48.95 20.99 37.54
CA PRO A 5 47.78 20.73 36.69
C PRO A 5 47.95 19.40 35.98
N LEU A 6 46.92 18.57 36.02
CA LEU A 6 46.81 17.32 35.23
C LEU A 6 46.70 17.68 33.75
N GLY A 7 47.70 17.30 33.01
CA GLY A 7 47.76 17.55 31.56
C GLY A 7 46.73 16.72 30.76
N ARG A 8 46.14 17.36 29.78
CA ARG A 8 45.13 16.85 28.83
C ARG A 8 45.59 15.66 27.97
N ARG A 9 46.76 15.07 28.22
CA ARG A 9 47.36 13.99 27.41
C ARG A 9 47.14 12.57 27.95
N GLY A 10 46.50 12.42 29.11
CA GLY A 10 46.26 11.09 29.71
C GLY A 10 44.96 10.39 29.36
N PHE A 11 44.09 10.98 28.52
CA PHE A 11 42.75 10.45 28.28
C PHE A 11 42.56 9.73 26.92
N LEU A 12 43.64 9.49 26.15
CA LEU A 12 43.57 8.89 24.83
C LEU A 12 44.20 7.45 24.73
N ALA A 13 44.43 6.82 25.88
CA ALA A 13 44.96 5.45 25.90
C ALA A 13 43.98 4.52 26.64
N GLY A 14 42.87 4.15 26.06
CA GLY A 14 41.97 3.18 26.71
C GLY A 14 40.62 2.90 26.04
N ALA A 15 40.46 3.19 24.74
CA ALA A 15 39.25 2.83 24.04
C ALA A 15 39.59 2.08 22.73
N ALA A 16 40.38 1.02 22.83
CA ALA A 16 40.35 -0.04 21.81
C ALA A 16 39.12 -0.93 22.11
N GLY A 17 37.95 -0.33 22.06
CA GLY A 17 36.68 -1.03 22.07
C GLY A 17 36.59 -1.80 20.76
N ALA A 18 36.52 -3.13 20.85
CA ALA A 18 36.22 -4.01 19.75
C ALA A 18 34.91 -3.53 19.10
N ALA A 19 35.03 -2.89 17.94
CA ALA A 19 33.91 -2.72 17.02
C ALA A 19 33.57 -4.12 16.52
N PHE A 20 32.69 -4.80 17.23
CA PHE A 20 31.95 -5.93 16.68
C PHE A 20 31.13 -5.34 15.53
N ALA A 21 31.69 -5.39 14.34
CA ALA A 21 30.93 -5.23 13.13
C ALA A 21 29.91 -6.39 13.10
N MET A 22 28.74 -6.16 13.68
CA MET A 22 27.57 -6.94 13.32
C MET A 22 27.28 -6.60 11.86
N SER A 23 27.95 -7.32 10.95
CA SER A 23 27.55 -7.45 9.57
C SER A 23 26.25 -8.27 9.59
N GLY A 24 25.17 -7.68 10.16
CA GLY A 24 23.83 -8.11 9.84
C GLY A 24 23.68 -7.84 8.35
N THR A 25 23.78 -8.88 7.54
CA THR A 25 23.22 -8.85 6.21
C THR A 25 21.79 -8.38 6.40
N ALA A 26 21.49 -7.13 5.99
CA ALA A 26 20.11 -6.69 5.86
C ALA A 26 19.49 -7.66 4.85
N MET A 27 18.86 -8.72 5.35
CA MET A 27 18.03 -9.58 4.54
C MET A 27 16.91 -8.66 4.06
N ALA A 28 16.92 -8.33 2.77
CA ALA A 28 15.73 -7.76 2.16
C ALA A 28 14.57 -8.63 2.60
N ALA A 29 13.42 -8.01 2.87
CA ALA A 29 12.22 -8.74 3.31
C ALA A 29 11.68 -9.58 2.13
N GLU A 30 12.48 -10.53 1.68
CA GLU A 30 12.05 -11.54 0.73
C GLU A 30 11.19 -12.56 1.46
N GLY A 31 10.06 -12.92 0.85
CA GLY A 31 9.16 -13.88 1.45
C GLY A 31 7.98 -14.21 0.56
N ASN A 32 7.30 -15.31 0.88
CA ASN A 32 6.07 -15.68 0.22
C ASN A 32 4.90 -15.03 0.95
N TYR A 33 4.36 -13.98 0.38
CA TYR A 33 3.16 -13.29 0.88
C TYR A 33 1.95 -13.62 0.00
N GLU A 34 0.75 -13.39 0.53
CA GLU A 34 -0.47 -13.78 -0.18
C GLU A 34 -0.92 -12.74 -1.20
N ALA A 35 -0.75 -11.45 -0.86
CA ALA A 35 -1.37 -10.40 -1.66
C ALA A 35 -0.62 -9.06 -1.61
N MET A 36 -0.97 -8.17 -2.54
CA MET A 36 -0.84 -6.73 -2.39
C MET A 36 -2.22 -6.11 -2.24
N LEU A 37 -2.42 -5.31 -1.20
CA LEU A 37 -3.62 -4.51 -1.00
C LEU A 37 -3.41 -3.13 -1.64
N LEU A 38 -4.37 -2.71 -2.44
CA LEU A 38 -4.52 -1.35 -2.95
C LEU A 38 -5.75 -0.72 -2.31
N ASN A 39 -5.58 0.39 -1.58
CA ASN A 39 -6.67 1.13 -0.94
C ASN A 39 -6.46 2.64 -0.96
N CYS A 40 -7.51 3.39 -0.61
CA CYS A 40 -7.49 4.85 -0.63
C CYS A 40 -6.74 5.45 0.57
N ILE A 41 -6.24 6.71 0.38
CA ILE A 41 -5.63 7.52 1.44
C ILE A 41 -6.64 8.11 2.43
N ASP A 42 -7.94 7.95 2.22
CA ASP A 42 -8.98 8.56 3.05
C ASP A 42 -8.81 8.15 4.53
N PRO A 43 -8.68 9.12 5.46
CA PRO A 43 -8.34 8.85 6.86
C PRO A 43 -9.39 8.05 7.64
N ARG A 44 -10.60 7.89 7.10
CA ARG A 44 -11.67 7.08 7.72
C ARG A 44 -11.44 5.58 7.58
N PHE A 45 -10.61 5.15 6.62
CA PHE A 45 -10.52 3.74 6.21
C PHE A 45 -9.30 2.94 6.67
N PRO A 46 -8.21 3.49 7.23
CA PRO A 46 -7.05 2.67 7.62
C PRO A 46 -7.40 1.54 8.58
N GLU A 47 -8.17 1.83 9.64
CA GLU A 47 -8.59 0.81 10.62
C GLU A 47 -9.60 -0.16 10.02
N LEU A 48 -10.60 0.33 9.28
CA LEU A 48 -11.61 -0.51 8.62
C LEU A 48 -10.96 -1.50 7.65
N THR A 49 -10.03 -1.01 6.84
CA THR A 49 -9.28 -1.84 5.89
C THR A 49 -8.40 -2.88 6.60
N LEU A 50 -7.71 -2.48 7.67
CA LEU A 50 -6.92 -3.40 8.49
C LEU A 50 -7.80 -4.50 9.10
N ASN A 51 -8.97 -4.13 9.63
CA ASN A 51 -9.91 -5.09 10.23
C ASN A 51 -10.48 -6.03 9.17
N TYR A 52 -10.79 -5.54 7.98
CA TYR A 52 -11.19 -6.38 6.84
C TYR A 52 -10.10 -7.41 6.49
N MET A 53 -8.85 -6.98 6.35
CA MET A 53 -7.74 -7.89 6.04
C MET A 53 -7.47 -8.89 7.17
N LYS A 54 -7.57 -8.47 8.44
CA LYS A 54 -7.48 -9.37 9.61
C LYS A 54 -8.60 -10.43 9.60
N GLY A 55 -9.84 -10.02 9.34
CA GLY A 55 -10.99 -10.92 9.26
C GLY A 55 -10.84 -11.99 8.17
N ARG A 56 -10.03 -11.72 7.15
CA ARG A 56 -9.68 -12.67 6.08
C ARG A 56 -8.45 -13.54 6.38
N GLY A 57 -7.85 -13.42 7.57
CA GLY A 57 -6.64 -14.16 7.94
C GLY A 57 -5.38 -13.70 7.20
N LEU A 58 -5.39 -12.46 6.65
CA LEU A 58 -4.29 -11.89 5.87
C LEU A 58 -3.37 -10.96 6.67
N ALA A 59 -3.59 -10.79 7.98
CA ALA A 59 -2.72 -9.97 8.83
C ALA A 59 -1.25 -10.42 8.71
N GLY A 60 -0.36 -9.49 8.36
CA GLY A 60 1.07 -9.75 8.16
C GLY A 60 1.42 -10.56 6.90
N LYS A 61 0.45 -10.81 6.00
CA LYS A 61 0.62 -11.61 4.80
C LYS A 61 0.43 -10.84 3.50
N TYR A 62 0.41 -9.52 3.54
CA TYR A 62 0.25 -8.68 2.35
C TYR A 62 1.14 -7.46 2.40
N SER A 63 1.57 -7.00 1.24
CA SER A 63 2.10 -5.65 1.05
C SER A 63 0.95 -4.67 0.79
N GLN A 64 1.19 -3.39 0.98
CA GLN A 64 0.15 -2.38 0.84
C GLN A 64 0.63 -1.20 0.02
N PHE A 65 -0.20 -0.77 -0.92
CA PHE A 65 -0.03 0.49 -1.63
C PHE A 65 -1.27 1.37 -1.41
N VAL A 66 -1.04 2.63 -1.06
CA VAL A 66 -2.10 3.55 -0.66
C VAL A 66 -1.98 4.84 -1.46
N PHE A 67 -3.03 5.20 -2.21
CA PHE A 67 -3.13 6.51 -2.86
C PHE A 67 -4.59 6.90 -3.09
N ALA A 68 -4.84 8.15 -3.46
CA ALA A 68 -6.20 8.65 -3.58
C ALA A 68 -7.00 7.85 -4.62
N GLY A 69 -8.18 7.35 -4.20
CA GLY A 69 -9.12 6.64 -5.05
C GLY A 69 -8.80 5.17 -5.31
N ALA A 70 -7.75 4.61 -4.70
CA ALA A 70 -7.39 3.20 -4.90
C ALA A 70 -7.41 2.79 -6.39
N ALA A 71 -8.30 1.88 -6.83
CA ALA A 71 -8.38 1.48 -8.24
C ALA A 71 -8.63 2.67 -9.19
N ILE A 72 -9.44 3.63 -8.80
CA ILE A 72 -9.66 4.87 -9.57
C ILE A 72 -8.34 5.60 -9.82
N GLY A 73 -7.49 5.73 -8.79
CA GLY A 73 -6.15 6.33 -8.93
C GLY A 73 -5.28 5.60 -9.95
N ALA A 74 -5.41 4.27 -10.04
CA ALA A 74 -4.63 3.44 -10.93
C ALA A 74 -5.10 3.45 -12.40
N VAL A 75 -6.35 3.89 -12.69
CA VAL A 75 -6.92 3.80 -14.04
C VAL A 75 -7.51 5.08 -14.59
N ALA A 76 -7.91 6.04 -13.74
CA ALA A 76 -8.58 7.25 -14.20
C ALA A 76 -7.60 8.15 -14.99
N PRO A 77 -8.01 8.69 -16.15
CA PRO A 77 -7.17 9.60 -16.94
C PRO A 77 -6.70 10.84 -16.17
N SER A 78 -7.52 11.32 -15.23
CA SER A 78 -7.18 12.49 -14.37
C SER A 78 -5.97 12.24 -13.47
N PHE A 79 -5.54 10.99 -13.27
CA PHE A 79 -4.47 10.61 -12.35
C PHE A 79 -3.31 9.87 -13.04
N THR A 80 -3.13 10.10 -14.34
CA THR A 80 -2.11 9.43 -15.16
C THR A 80 -0.72 9.48 -14.55
N ASP A 81 -0.33 10.60 -13.95
CA ASP A 81 0.99 10.79 -13.34
C ASP A 81 1.25 9.87 -12.14
N TRP A 82 0.20 9.40 -11.46
CA TRP A 82 0.34 8.50 -10.31
C TRP A 82 0.44 7.03 -10.70
N GLN A 83 -0.08 6.68 -11.87
CA GLN A 83 -0.25 5.27 -12.28
C GLN A 83 1.08 4.53 -12.39
N LYS A 84 2.12 5.20 -12.89
CA LYS A 84 3.46 4.61 -13.02
C LYS A 84 3.96 4.09 -11.69
N ALA A 85 3.83 4.89 -10.62
CA ALA A 85 4.30 4.50 -9.28
C ALA A 85 3.57 3.24 -8.78
N PHE A 86 2.26 3.14 -8.97
CA PHE A 86 1.51 1.93 -8.59
C PHE A 86 1.98 0.70 -9.37
N TRP A 87 2.07 0.77 -10.69
CA TRP A 87 2.42 -0.38 -11.52
C TRP A 87 3.84 -0.89 -11.25
N GLU A 88 4.78 0.00 -10.97
CA GLU A 88 6.16 -0.36 -10.59
C GLU A 88 6.21 -1.01 -9.21
N ASN A 89 5.44 -0.50 -8.24
CA ASN A 89 5.36 -1.09 -6.90
C ASN A 89 4.64 -2.46 -6.91
N LEU A 90 3.63 -2.65 -7.77
CA LEU A 90 3.00 -3.95 -7.96
C LEU A 90 4.01 -4.98 -8.51
N ALA A 91 4.78 -4.59 -9.53
CA ALA A 91 5.82 -5.46 -10.09
C ALA A 91 6.92 -5.78 -9.05
N ALA A 92 7.36 -4.80 -8.26
CA ALA A 92 8.30 -5.00 -7.17
C ALA A 92 7.76 -5.95 -6.09
N SER A 93 6.47 -5.82 -5.72
CA SER A 93 5.82 -6.72 -4.77
C SER A 93 5.74 -8.16 -5.28
N MET A 94 5.48 -8.34 -6.57
CA MET A 94 5.53 -9.68 -7.19
C MET A 94 6.95 -10.27 -7.14
N GLN A 95 7.96 -9.47 -7.43
CA GLN A 95 9.36 -9.90 -7.44
C GLN A 95 9.91 -10.24 -6.05
N LEU A 96 9.67 -9.37 -5.07
CA LEU A 96 10.25 -9.47 -3.72
C LEU A 96 9.40 -10.31 -2.77
N HIS A 97 8.09 -10.23 -2.90
CA HIS A 97 7.14 -10.83 -1.96
C HIS A 97 6.42 -12.04 -2.54
N HIS A 98 6.66 -12.37 -3.82
CA HIS A 98 6.05 -13.52 -4.51
C HIS A 98 4.53 -13.61 -4.34
N ILE A 99 3.86 -12.45 -4.32
CA ILE A 99 2.41 -12.37 -4.13
C ILE A 99 1.66 -13.11 -5.24
N LYS A 100 0.51 -13.67 -4.89
CA LYS A 100 -0.34 -14.45 -5.81
C LYS A 100 -1.53 -13.63 -6.32
N LYS A 101 -1.90 -12.57 -5.59
CA LYS A 101 -3.05 -11.72 -5.94
C LYS A 101 -2.82 -10.25 -5.61
N VAL A 102 -3.56 -9.39 -6.30
CA VAL A 102 -3.80 -8.00 -5.90
C VAL A 102 -5.25 -7.86 -5.47
N ILE A 103 -5.47 -7.18 -4.35
CA ILE A 103 -6.78 -6.88 -3.77
C ILE A 103 -6.96 -5.38 -3.83
N ALA A 104 -7.88 -4.89 -4.67
CA ALA A 104 -8.20 -3.47 -4.79
C ALA A 104 -9.53 -3.17 -4.10
N ILE A 105 -9.48 -2.34 -3.07
CA ILE A 105 -10.66 -1.94 -2.30
C ILE A 105 -10.84 -0.44 -2.44
N ASP A 106 -11.84 -0.07 -3.24
CA ASP A 106 -12.40 1.28 -3.28
C ASP A 106 -13.34 1.48 -2.09
N HIS A 107 -13.81 2.71 -1.87
CA HIS A 107 -14.74 2.97 -0.77
C HIS A 107 -15.82 3.98 -1.16
N ARG A 108 -16.94 3.94 -0.46
CA ARG A 108 -18.05 4.89 -0.57
C ARG A 108 -17.64 6.30 -0.15
N ASP A 109 -18.29 7.30 -0.72
CA ASP A 109 -18.05 8.72 -0.45
C ASP A 109 -16.58 9.11 -0.72
N CYS A 110 -16.04 8.63 -1.84
CA CYS A 110 -14.65 8.85 -2.23
C CYS A 110 -14.46 10.20 -2.92
N GLY A 111 -13.68 11.10 -2.28
CA GLY A 111 -13.32 12.39 -2.85
C GLY A 111 -12.57 12.29 -4.18
N ALA A 112 -11.72 11.28 -4.36
CA ALA A 112 -11.01 11.05 -5.60
C ALA A 112 -11.92 10.61 -6.75
N ALA A 113 -12.98 9.84 -6.47
CA ALA A 113 -14.01 9.51 -7.45
C ALA A 113 -14.71 10.77 -7.98
N LYS A 114 -15.06 11.68 -7.07
CA LYS A 114 -15.64 12.98 -7.42
C LYS A 114 -14.69 13.85 -8.25
N ILE A 115 -13.39 13.85 -7.94
CA ILE A 115 -12.38 14.58 -8.71
C ILE A 115 -12.23 13.98 -10.10
N ALA A 116 -12.17 12.66 -10.21
CA ALA A 116 -11.90 11.96 -11.47
C ALA A 116 -13.07 12.02 -12.45
N TYR A 117 -14.31 11.89 -11.94
CA TYR A 117 -15.49 11.64 -12.76
C TYR A 117 -16.61 12.69 -12.58
N GLY A 118 -16.42 13.66 -11.68
CA GLY A 118 -17.38 14.73 -11.39
C GLY A 118 -18.41 14.35 -10.32
N ALA A 119 -19.12 15.37 -9.82
CA ALA A 119 -20.08 15.20 -8.73
C ALA A 119 -21.28 14.30 -9.11
N ALA A 120 -21.70 14.31 -10.37
CA ALA A 120 -22.82 13.49 -10.85
C ALA A 120 -22.51 11.99 -10.77
N ALA A 121 -21.24 11.59 -10.92
CA ALA A 121 -20.80 10.20 -10.87
C ALA A 121 -20.89 9.57 -9.47
N VAL A 122 -21.08 10.38 -8.44
CA VAL A 122 -21.19 9.95 -7.02
C VAL A 122 -22.41 10.58 -6.35
N ALA A 123 -23.44 10.99 -7.12
CA ALA A 123 -24.57 11.74 -6.62
C ALA A 123 -25.52 10.91 -5.73
N ASP A 124 -25.61 9.61 -5.99
CA ASP A 124 -26.44 8.67 -5.25
C ASP A 124 -25.75 7.30 -5.16
N PRO A 125 -26.16 6.41 -4.24
CA PRO A 125 -25.49 5.13 -4.00
C PRO A 125 -25.44 4.20 -5.21
N SER A 126 -26.44 4.22 -6.10
CA SER A 126 -26.49 3.36 -7.30
C SER A 126 -25.49 3.83 -8.35
N THR A 127 -25.49 5.13 -8.63
CA THR A 127 -24.57 5.78 -9.56
C THR A 127 -23.12 5.63 -9.07
N GLU A 128 -22.89 5.85 -7.78
CA GLU A 128 -21.59 5.67 -7.16
C GLU A 128 -21.10 4.21 -7.28
N THR A 129 -21.96 3.21 -7.01
CA THR A 129 -21.62 1.79 -7.21
C THR A 129 -21.20 1.52 -8.65
N THR A 130 -21.95 2.02 -9.62
CA THR A 130 -21.64 1.83 -11.05
C THR A 130 -20.29 2.48 -11.41
N THR A 131 -20.02 3.67 -10.90
CA THR A 131 -18.76 4.39 -11.12
C THR A 131 -17.56 3.60 -10.58
N HIS A 132 -17.63 3.15 -9.33
CA HIS A 132 -16.57 2.35 -8.73
C HIS A 132 -16.41 1.00 -9.43
N LYS A 133 -17.52 0.32 -9.73
CA LYS A 133 -17.47 -0.96 -10.45
C LYS A 133 -16.78 -0.81 -11.81
N THR A 134 -17.10 0.23 -12.56
CA THR A 134 -16.46 0.51 -13.86
C THR A 134 -14.95 0.71 -13.72
N ALA A 135 -14.51 1.46 -12.71
CA ALA A 135 -13.09 1.66 -12.45
C ALA A 135 -12.39 0.36 -12.00
N LEU A 136 -13.03 -0.42 -11.15
CA LEU A 136 -12.52 -1.71 -10.67
C LEU A 136 -12.43 -2.75 -11.81
N ASP A 137 -13.39 -2.76 -12.73
CA ASP A 137 -13.35 -3.61 -13.93
C ASP A 137 -12.20 -3.18 -14.88
N ALA A 138 -12.01 -1.87 -15.07
CA ALA A 138 -10.87 -1.35 -15.83
C ALA A 138 -9.53 -1.69 -15.17
N PHE A 139 -9.45 -1.59 -13.84
CA PHE A 139 -8.29 -2.00 -13.07
C PHE A 139 -7.97 -3.48 -13.27
N ARG A 140 -8.96 -4.36 -13.16
CA ARG A 140 -8.83 -5.80 -13.41
C ARG A 140 -8.29 -6.08 -14.83
N ALA A 141 -8.84 -5.39 -15.83
CA ALA A 141 -8.38 -5.52 -17.22
C ALA A 141 -6.91 -5.09 -17.39
N GLN A 142 -6.51 -3.98 -16.76
CA GLN A 142 -5.12 -3.50 -16.81
C GLN A 142 -4.16 -4.45 -16.10
N VAL A 143 -4.53 -5.03 -14.94
CA VAL A 143 -3.71 -6.05 -14.27
C VAL A 143 -3.54 -7.26 -15.17
N LYS A 144 -4.60 -7.78 -15.79
CA LYS A 144 -4.51 -8.95 -16.69
C LYS A 144 -3.56 -8.72 -17.86
N ILE A 145 -3.53 -7.50 -18.41
CA ILE A 145 -2.62 -7.15 -19.52
C ILE A 145 -1.16 -7.10 -19.02
N ARG A 146 -0.91 -6.51 -17.87
CA ARG A 146 0.44 -6.23 -17.37
C ARG A 146 1.03 -7.40 -16.59
N GLN A 147 0.19 -8.14 -15.86
CA GLN A 147 0.56 -9.22 -14.95
C GLN A 147 -0.43 -10.39 -15.10
N PRO A 148 -0.39 -11.13 -16.22
CA PRO A 148 -1.42 -12.11 -16.58
C PRO A 148 -1.56 -13.28 -15.60
N THR A 149 -0.54 -13.56 -14.81
CA THR A 149 -0.52 -14.64 -13.81
C THR A 149 -1.08 -14.22 -12.44
N LEU A 150 -1.30 -12.91 -12.24
CA LEU A 150 -1.75 -12.40 -10.96
C LEU A 150 -3.28 -12.48 -10.85
N GLU A 151 -3.78 -13.05 -9.76
CA GLU A 151 -5.21 -13.01 -9.44
C GLU A 151 -5.61 -11.58 -9.03
N VAL A 152 -6.83 -11.19 -9.38
CA VAL A 152 -7.37 -9.87 -9.09
C VAL A 152 -8.67 -10.01 -8.32
N GLU A 153 -8.70 -9.44 -7.13
CA GLU A 153 -9.90 -9.31 -6.32
C GLU A 153 -10.25 -7.83 -6.18
N THR A 154 -11.51 -7.49 -6.34
CA THR A 154 -11.98 -6.10 -6.29
C THR A 154 -13.21 -5.96 -5.42
N GLY A 155 -13.33 -4.84 -4.71
CA GLY A 155 -14.46 -4.57 -3.85
C GLY A 155 -14.67 -3.09 -3.55
N LEU A 156 -15.87 -2.80 -3.05
CA LEU A 156 -16.29 -1.47 -2.59
C LEU A 156 -16.61 -1.54 -1.10
N MET A 157 -15.86 -0.80 -0.29
CA MET A 157 -16.04 -0.73 1.15
C MET A 157 -17.05 0.36 1.51
N SER A 158 -18.04 0.01 2.31
CA SER A 158 -18.98 0.97 2.90
C SER A 158 -18.35 1.72 4.09
N LEU A 159 -19.03 2.78 4.55
CA LEU A 159 -18.53 3.60 5.66
C LEU A 159 -18.49 2.86 7.00
N ASP A 160 -19.16 1.73 7.12
CA ASP A 160 -19.10 0.81 8.27
C ASP A 160 -18.06 -0.31 8.12
N GLY A 161 -17.26 -0.32 7.05
CA GLY A 161 -16.19 -1.29 6.81
C GLY A 161 -16.61 -2.59 6.15
N LYS A 162 -17.90 -2.78 5.81
CA LYS A 162 -18.32 -3.93 5.01
C LYS A 162 -17.86 -3.78 3.57
N VAL A 163 -17.43 -4.88 2.96
CA VAL A 163 -16.96 -4.89 1.57
C VAL A 163 -17.90 -5.72 0.71
N GLU A 164 -18.42 -5.08 -0.33
CA GLU A 164 -19.10 -5.74 -1.45
C GLU A 164 -18.04 -6.15 -2.47
N LEU A 165 -17.89 -7.44 -2.73
CA LEU A 165 -16.94 -7.96 -3.74
C LEU A 165 -17.58 -7.94 -5.13
N PHE A 166 -16.76 -7.61 -6.12
CA PHE A 166 -17.15 -7.66 -7.54
C PHE A 166 -16.33 -8.74 -8.27
N SER A 167 -17.04 -9.59 -8.98
CA SER A 167 -16.47 -10.66 -9.83
C SER A 167 -16.21 -10.17 -11.25
#